data_e94a11236bef3f5d68a08723da50b028
#
_entry.id   e94a11236bef3f5d68a08723da50b028
#
_cell.length_a   1.000
_cell.length_b   1.000
_cell.length_c   1.000
_cell.angle_alpha   90.00
_cell.angle_beta   90.00
_cell.angle_gamma   90.00
#
_symmetry.space_group_name_H-M   'P 1'
#
loop_
_entity.id
_entity.type
_entity.pdbx_description
1 polymer ?
#
loop_
_entity_poly.entity_id
_entity_poly.type
_entity_poly.pdbx_seq_one_letter_code
_entity_poly.pdbx_strand_id
1 'polypeptide(L)'
;QGYVGPRALQANGVRVLADPRVVEGSSWITGADASQKHVVGLVAGRDFTVDAFVEAAEVREGDPAPEGNGTVRLARGIELGHIFQLGRKYTEAMDVQILDENGKRAVPTMGSYGIGVSRMMAVVAEQRHDDKGLVWPVAIAPYQVHVAVANKDKAALEAGDQIAAELSDAGLEVLFDDRPKVSPGVKFKDAELLGMPFIVILGRAFADGNVELRIRGGETLEVPAGEIVAKVRELVAEQLAQ
;
A
#
# COMPACT_ATOMS: atom_id res chain seq x y z
N GLN A 1 -31.50 20.41 -1.71
CA GLN A 1 -30.74 19.48 -2.56
C GLN A 1 -31.57 18.24 -2.81
N GLY A 2 -31.50 17.66 -4.03
CA GLY A 2 -32.17 16.38 -4.36
C GLY A 2 -33.64 16.50 -4.78
N TYR A 3 -34.20 17.70 -4.88
CA TYR A 3 -35.61 17.87 -5.23
C TYR A 3 -35.85 18.51 -6.60
N VAL A 4 -34.78 18.78 -7.35
CA VAL A 4 -34.84 19.34 -8.69
C VAL A 4 -35.06 18.21 -9.70
N GLY A 5 -35.96 18.42 -10.66
CA GLY A 5 -36.25 17.50 -11.73
C GLY A 5 -36.03 18.12 -13.12
N PRO A 6 -35.96 17.30 -14.21
CA PRO A 6 -35.65 17.77 -15.54
C PRO A 6 -36.74 18.67 -16.13
N ARG A 7 -37.99 18.52 -15.71
CA ARG A 7 -39.12 19.29 -16.25
C ARG A 7 -39.00 20.81 -16.01
N ALA A 8 -38.76 21.19 -14.75
CA ALA A 8 -38.61 22.61 -14.43
C ALA A 8 -37.32 23.20 -15.02
N LEU A 9 -36.26 22.43 -15.07
CA LEU A 9 -34.99 22.84 -15.68
C LEU A 9 -35.20 23.18 -17.17
N GLN A 10 -35.86 22.32 -17.94
CA GLN A 10 -36.16 22.56 -19.36
C GLN A 10 -37.11 23.72 -19.57
N ALA A 11 -38.12 23.85 -18.73
CA ALA A 11 -39.03 25.01 -18.79
C ALA A 11 -38.31 26.35 -18.57
N ASN A 12 -37.17 26.34 -17.89
CA ASN A 12 -36.30 27.51 -17.67
C ASN A 12 -35.12 27.60 -18.66
N GLY A 13 -35.16 26.82 -19.75
CA GLY A 13 -34.13 26.84 -20.78
C GLY A 13 -32.81 26.18 -20.44
N VAL A 14 -32.78 25.36 -19.38
CA VAL A 14 -31.59 24.59 -18.99
C VAL A 14 -31.55 23.32 -19.81
N ARG A 15 -30.40 23.04 -20.43
CA ARG A 15 -30.17 21.78 -21.14
C ARG A 15 -30.15 20.59 -20.17
N VAL A 16 -30.78 19.49 -20.56
CA VAL A 16 -30.78 18.24 -19.81
C VAL A 16 -29.88 17.23 -20.52
N LEU A 17 -28.76 16.93 -19.87
CA LEU A 17 -27.86 15.85 -20.28
C LEU A 17 -28.21 14.60 -19.46
N ALA A 18 -28.23 13.44 -20.10
CA ALA A 18 -28.57 12.19 -19.44
C ALA A 18 -27.53 11.09 -19.73
N ASP A 19 -27.42 10.17 -18.83
CA ASP A 19 -26.67 8.92 -19.05
C ASP A 19 -27.35 8.09 -20.16
N PRO A 20 -26.61 7.37 -21.01
CA PRO A 20 -27.17 6.51 -22.06
C PRO A 20 -28.21 5.50 -21.59
N ARG A 21 -28.26 5.19 -20.29
CA ARG A 21 -29.30 4.33 -19.70
C ARG A 21 -30.68 4.96 -19.62
N VAL A 22 -30.76 6.30 -19.74
CA VAL A 22 -32.02 7.05 -19.76
C VAL A 22 -32.58 7.08 -21.18
N VAL A 23 -32.96 5.90 -21.68
CA VAL A 23 -33.51 5.76 -23.03
C VAL A 23 -34.95 6.26 -23.11
N GLU A 24 -35.39 6.62 -24.32
CA GLU A 24 -36.77 7.01 -24.58
C GLU A 24 -37.76 5.91 -24.11
N GLY A 25 -38.82 6.34 -23.43
CA GLY A 25 -39.80 5.44 -22.83
C GLY A 25 -39.42 4.88 -21.45
N SER A 26 -38.18 5.04 -20.99
CA SER A 26 -37.77 4.60 -19.65
C SER A 26 -38.40 5.48 -18.57
N SER A 27 -38.74 4.86 -17.42
CA SER A 27 -39.46 5.49 -16.32
C SER A 27 -38.54 5.69 -15.12
N TRP A 28 -38.53 6.88 -14.54
CA TRP A 28 -37.56 7.33 -13.54
C TRP A 28 -38.23 7.96 -12.33
N ILE A 29 -37.49 7.98 -11.21
CA ILE A 29 -37.83 8.78 -10.02
C ILE A 29 -36.89 9.98 -10.00
N THR A 30 -37.44 11.19 -9.94
CA THR A 30 -36.67 12.44 -9.91
C THR A 30 -37.18 13.41 -8.84
N GLY A 31 -36.51 14.51 -8.63
CA GLY A 31 -37.06 15.62 -7.84
C GLY A 31 -38.37 16.14 -8.47
N ALA A 32 -39.32 16.56 -7.65
CA ALA A 32 -40.62 17.10 -8.08
C ALA A 32 -40.62 18.64 -8.17
N ASP A 33 -39.46 19.28 -8.16
CA ASP A 33 -39.30 20.74 -8.16
C ASP A 33 -40.00 21.44 -6.97
N ALA A 34 -40.25 20.69 -5.91
CA ALA A 34 -40.82 21.14 -4.65
C ALA A 34 -40.04 20.54 -3.48
N SER A 35 -39.86 21.31 -2.42
CA SER A 35 -39.11 20.87 -1.24
C SER A 35 -39.68 19.57 -0.67
N GLN A 36 -38.80 18.60 -0.41
CA GLN A 36 -39.09 17.28 0.17
C GLN A 36 -40.05 16.40 -0.67
N LYS A 37 -40.16 16.68 -1.98
CA LYS A 37 -41.03 15.90 -2.87
C LYS A 37 -40.23 15.31 -4.04
N HIS A 38 -40.65 14.10 -4.42
CA HIS A 38 -40.18 13.40 -5.62
C HIS A 38 -41.36 13.03 -6.50
N VAL A 39 -41.14 12.96 -7.79
CA VAL A 39 -42.09 12.41 -8.77
C VAL A 39 -41.64 11.01 -9.15
N VAL A 40 -42.59 10.08 -9.20
CA VAL A 40 -42.39 8.71 -9.61
C VAL A 40 -43.04 8.49 -10.97
N GLY A 41 -42.43 7.69 -11.83
CA GLY A 41 -42.99 7.38 -13.15
C GLY A 41 -42.79 8.50 -14.18
N LEU A 42 -41.77 9.32 -14.01
CA LEU A 42 -41.39 10.31 -15.03
C LEU A 42 -40.74 9.58 -16.22
N VAL A 43 -41.32 9.74 -17.41
CA VAL A 43 -40.93 8.99 -18.61
C VAL A 43 -40.13 9.89 -19.56
N ALA A 44 -38.92 9.44 -19.91
CA ALA A 44 -38.10 10.09 -20.93
C ALA A 44 -38.79 10.06 -22.31
N GLY A 45 -38.73 11.16 -23.05
CA GLY A 45 -39.43 11.35 -24.32
C GLY A 45 -40.90 11.79 -24.19
N ARG A 46 -41.58 11.46 -23.07
CA ARG A 46 -42.94 11.89 -22.81
C ARG A 46 -43.00 13.13 -21.90
N ASP A 47 -42.30 13.10 -20.79
CA ASP A 47 -42.39 14.11 -19.73
C ASP A 47 -41.21 15.08 -19.71
N PHE A 48 -40.11 14.71 -20.30
CA PHE A 48 -38.92 15.54 -20.53
C PHE A 48 -38.14 14.99 -21.74
N THR A 49 -37.33 15.84 -22.35
CA THR A 49 -36.43 15.47 -23.45
C THR A 49 -34.98 15.44 -22.99
N VAL A 50 -34.16 14.61 -23.62
CA VAL A 50 -32.72 14.59 -23.40
C VAL A 50 -32.03 15.36 -24.52
N ASP A 51 -31.30 16.42 -24.19
CA ASP A 51 -30.60 17.27 -25.16
C ASP A 51 -29.31 16.63 -25.70
N ALA A 52 -28.64 15.83 -24.88
CA ALA A 52 -27.49 15.01 -25.25
C ALA A 52 -27.24 13.92 -24.22
N PHE A 53 -26.60 12.83 -24.66
CA PHE A 53 -26.14 11.77 -23.77
C PHE A 53 -24.69 11.96 -23.37
N VAL A 54 -24.39 11.68 -22.10
CA VAL A 54 -23.04 11.70 -21.53
C VAL A 54 -22.90 10.54 -20.53
N GLU A 55 -21.72 9.97 -20.45
CA GLU A 55 -21.38 8.97 -19.42
C GLU A 55 -21.38 9.65 -18.04
N ALA A 56 -22.51 9.59 -17.34
CA ALA A 56 -22.72 10.32 -16.08
C ALA A 56 -23.03 9.45 -14.87
N ALA A 57 -23.25 8.15 -15.08
CA ALA A 57 -23.56 7.25 -14.00
C ALA A 57 -22.29 6.72 -13.31
N GLU A 58 -22.41 6.50 -12.00
CA GLU A 58 -21.38 5.82 -11.22
C GLU A 58 -21.19 4.39 -11.74
N VAL A 59 -19.92 4.01 -11.92
CA VAL A 59 -19.54 2.65 -12.35
C VAL A 59 -19.84 1.66 -11.22
N ARG A 60 -20.45 0.52 -11.56
CA ARG A 60 -20.80 -0.53 -10.61
C ARG A 60 -20.14 -1.86 -10.98
N GLU A 61 -20.01 -2.71 -9.99
CA GLU A 61 -19.60 -4.10 -10.19
C GLU A 61 -20.51 -4.79 -11.23
N GLY A 62 -19.91 -5.40 -12.26
CA GLY A 62 -20.63 -6.08 -13.32
C GLY A 62 -21.09 -5.20 -14.47
N ASP A 63 -20.89 -3.89 -14.44
CA ASP A 63 -21.15 -3.02 -15.59
C ASP A 63 -20.31 -3.47 -16.79
N PRO A 64 -20.79 -3.31 -18.03
CA PRO A 64 -19.98 -3.58 -19.22
C PRO A 64 -18.70 -2.72 -19.22
N ALA A 65 -17.59 -3.33 -19.60
CA ALA A 65 -16.35 -2.58 -19.80
C ALA A 65 -16.52 -1.61 -21.00
N PRO A 66 -15.95 -0.38 -20.94
CA PRO A 66 -16.06 0.60 -22.02
C PRO A 66 -15.42 0.12 -23.32
N GLU A 67 -14.46 -0.81 -23.22
CA GLU A 67 -13.79 -1.43 -24.34
C GLU A 67 -13.81 -2.96 -24.22
N GLY A 68 -14.11 -3.65 -25.31
CA GLY A 68 -14.15 -5.12 -25.37
C GLY A 68 -15.45 -5.74 -24.82
N ASN A 69 -15.42 -7.04 -24.55
CA ASN A 69 -16.58 -7.85 -24.13
C ASN A 69 -16.55 -8.23 -22.64
N GLY A 70 -15.76 -7.52 -21.83
CA GLY A 70 -15.61 -7.78 -20.40
C GLY A 70 -16.63 -7.05 -19.53
N THR A 71 -16.58 -7.32 -18.23
CA THR A 71 -17.32 -6.59 -17.21
C THR A 71 -16.34 -5.94 -16.23
N VAL A 72 -16.74 -4.81 -15.66
CA VAL A 72 -15.97 -4.08 -14.66
C VAL A 72 -16.03 -4.82 -13.32
N ARG A 73 -14.89 -4.92 -12.65
CA ARG A 73 -14.76 -5.38 -11.28
C ARG A 73 -14.25 -4.24 -10.41
N LEU A 74 -14.90 -4.02 -9.28
CA LEU A 74 -14.46 -3.03 -8.30
C LEU A 74 -13.35 -3.63 -7.42
N ALA A 75 -12.28 -2.87 -7.22
CA ALA A 75 -11.20 -3.23 -6.31
C ALA A 75 -10.81 -2.01 -5.47
N ARG A 76 -10.42 -2.26 -4.23
CA ARG A 76 -9.82 -1.22 -3.40
C ARG A 76 -8.32 -1.17 -3.68
N GLY A 77 -7.79 0.02 -3.86
CA GLY A 77 -6.36 0.27 -4.01
C GLY A 77 -5.90 1.37 -3.08
N ILE A 78 -4.60 1.41 -2.83
CA ILE A 78 -3.96 2.50 -2.09
C ILE A 78 -3.01 3.20 -3.05
N GLU A 79 -3.10 4.52 -3.15
CA GLU A 79 -2.18 5.34 -3.92
C GLU A 79 -0.80 5.35 -3.26
N LEU A 80 0.21 4.81 -3.95
CA LEU A 80 1.60 4.84 -3.50
C LEU A 80 2.35 6.07 -3.96
N GLY A 81 2.06 6.52 -5.17
CA GLY A 81 2.69 7.67 -5.77
C GLY A 81 1.81 8.34 -6.80
N HIS A 82 2.18 9.55 -7.20
CA HIS A 82 1.43 10.34 -8.17
C HIS A 82 2.37 11.06 -9.13
N ILE A 83 2.02 11.05 -10.41
CA ILE A 83 2.71 11.81 -11.46
C ILE A 83 1.83 13.01 -11.81
N PHE A 84 2.37 14.21 -11.65
CA PHE A 84 1.68 15.44 -11.97
C PHE A 84 2.19 16.00 -13.30
N GLN A 85 1.31 16.18 -14.27
CA GLN A 85 1.58 16.90 -15.51
C GLN A 85 1.25 18.39 -15.30
N LEU A 86 2.23 19.17 -14.88
CA LEU A 86 2.01 20.58 -14.51
C LEU A 86 1.99 21.52 -15.73
N GLY A 87 2.41 21.03 -16.90
CA GLY A 87 2.48 21.83 -18.11
C GLY A 87 3.48 22.98 -17.97
N ARG A 88 3.09 24.17 -18.41
CA ARG A 88 3.93 25.37 -18.36
C ARG A 88 3.46 26.41 -17.34
N LYS A 89 2.44 26.09 -16.57
CA LYS A 89 1.83 27.03 -15.60
C LYS A 89 2.84 27.72 -14.69
N TYR A 90 3.77 26.94 -14.13
CA TYR A 90 4.75 27.47 -13.19
C TYR A 90 5.98 28.04 -13.91
N THR A 91 6.45 27.39 -14.96
CA THR A 91 7.61 27.86 -15.74
C THR A 91 7.35 29.18 -16.42
N GLU A 92 6.14 29.43 -16.94
CA GLU A 92 5.72 30.73 -17.47
C GLU A 92 5.62 31.78 -16.37
N ALA A 93 5.00 31.46 -15.24
CA ALA A 93 4.85 32.39 -14.12
C ALA A 93 6.18 32.81 -13.48
N MET A 94 7.19 31.95 -13.53
CA MET A 94 8.54 32.20 -13.01
C MET A 94 9.51 32.71 -14.09
N ASP A 95 9.07 32.88 -15.35
CA ASP A 95 9.88 33.21 -16.50
C ASP A 95 11.10 32.31 -16.70
N VAL A 96 10.92 31.00 -16.47
CA VAL A 96 11.97 30.01 -16.67
C VAL A 96 12.12 29.69 -18.15
N GLN A 97 13.30 30.00 -18.71
CA GLN A 97 13.61 29.74 -20.10
C GLN A 97 14.88 28.88 -20.22
N ILE A 98 14.86 27.98 -21.16
CA ILE A 98 16.01 27.14 -21.53
C ILE A 98 16.33 27.35 -23.02
N LEU A 99 17.53 26.94 -23.44
CA LEU A 99 17.83 26.82 -24.86
C LEU A 99 17.47 25.40 -25.31
N ASP A 100 16.73 25.29 -26.40
CA ASP A 100 16.46 24.01 -27.05
C ASP A 100 17.71 23.51 -27.83
N GLU A 101 17.61 22.37 -28.47
CA GLU A 101 18.66 21.75 -29.24
C GLU A 101 19.18 22.61 -30.42
N ASN A 102 18.41 23.59 -30.86
CA ASN A 102 18.70 24.56 -31.90
C ASN A 102 19.22 25.91 -31.34
N GLY A 103 19.45 26.01 -30.03
CA GLY A 103 19.86 27.24 -29.37
C GLY A 103 18.77 28.30 -29.25
N LYS A 104 17.47 27.94 -29.49
CA LYS A 104 16.33 28.84 -29.36
C LYS A 104 15.76 28.78 -27.96
N ARG A 105 15.37 29.94 -27.44
CA ARG A 105 14.68 30.02 -26.12
C ARG A 105 13.35 29.32 -26.15
N ALA A 106 13.10 28.46 -25.17
CA ALA A 106 11.86 27.74 -24.98
C ALA A 106 11.47 27.69 -23.49
N VAL A 107 10.19 27.77 -23.21
CA VAL A 107 9.66 27.53 -21.85
C VAL A 107 9.48 26.04 -21.64
N PRO A 108 10.16 25.42 -20.67
CA PRO A 108 10.07 23.98 -20.47
C PRO A 108 8.72 23.55 -19.90
N THR A 109 8.28 22.37 -20.31
CA THR A 109 7.16 21.68 -19.69
C THR A 109 7.61 21.03 -18.37
N MET A 110 6.81 21.19 -17.33
CA MET A 110 7.13 20.72 -15.99
C MET A 110 6.30 19.50 -15.62
N GLY A 111 6.94 18.53 -15.00
CA GLY A 111 6.32 17.41 -14.30
C GLY A 111 6.73 17.41 -12.84
N SER A 112 5.94 16.76 -11.99
CA SER A 112 6.27 16.51 -10.61
C SER A 112 5.93 15.06 -10.27
N TYR A 113 6.71 14.46 -9.39
CA TYR A 113 6.62 13.05 -9.04
C TYR A 113 6.65 12.93 -7.52
N GLY A 114 5.61 12.36 -6.94
CA GLY A 114 5.49 12.17 -5.50
C GLY A 114 5.37 10.70 -5.12
N ILE A 115 6.02 10.30 -4.03
CA ILE A 115 5.87 8.99 -3.42
C ILE A 115 5.58 9.17 -1.92
N GLY A 116 4.53 8.50 -1.44
CA GLY A 116 4.18 8.48 -0.02
C GLY A 116 5.02 7.46 0.76
N VAL A 117 6.24 7.81 1.17
CA VAL A 117 7.17 6.88 1.84
C VAL A 117 6.56 6.25 3.09
N SER A 118 5.96 7.06 3.98
CA SER A 118 5.28 6.55 5.18
C SER A 118 4.04 5.73 4.85
N ARG A 119 3.31 6.08 3.79
CA ARG A 119 2.17 5.32 3.30
C ARG A 119 2.61 3.97 2.74
N MET A 120 3.75 3.92 2.03
CA MET A 120 4.31 2.68 1.51
C MET A 120 4.62 1.69 2.63
N MET A 121 5.20 2.14 3.73
CA MET A 121 5.46 1.31 4.91
C MET A 121 4.15 0.72 5.47
N ALA A 122 3.10 1.53 5.60
CA ALA A 122 1.78 1.08 6.06
C ALA A 122 1.17 0.04 5.10
N VAL A 123 1.31 0.24 3.79
CA VAL A 123 0.81 -0.71 2.77
C VAL A 123 1.55 -2.05 2.86
N VAL A 124 2.86 -2.03 3.05
CA VAL A 124 3.63 -3.27 3.22
C VAL A 124 3.19 -4.01 4.49
N ALA A 125 3.02 -3.31 5.60
CA ALA A 125 2.51 -3.89 6.84
C ALA A 125 1.11 -4.51 6.67
N GLU A 126 0.21 -3.84 5.92
CA GLU A 126 -1.13 -4.33 5.61
C GLU A 126 -1.12 -5.59 4.73
N GLN A 127 -0.18 -5.69 3.78
CA GLN A 127 -0.11 -6.79 2.81
C GLN A 127 0.80 -7.95 3.25
N ARG A 128 1.73 -7.69 4.16
CA ARG A 128 2.76 -8.61 4.61
C ARG A 128 2.62 -8.91 6.10
N HIS A 129 1.57 -9.66 6.43
CA HIS A 129 1.33 -10.16 7.79
C HIS A 129 0.70 -11.56 7.75
N ASP A 130 0.76 -12.25 8.88
CA ASP A 130 0.02 -13.47 9.17
C ASP A 130 -0.70 -13.36 10.53
N ASP A 131 -1.27 -14.44 11.02
CA ASP A 131 -2.00 -14.47 12.31
C ASP A 131 -1.09 -14.18 13.52
N LYS A 132 0.24 -14.19 13.35
CA LYS A 132 1.22 -13.96 14.42
C LYS A 132 1.74 -12.52 14.44
N GLY A 133 1.74 -11.83 13.31
CA GLY A 133 2.23 -10.47 13.20
C GLY A 133 2.78 -10.13 11.81
N LEU A 134 3.66 -9.12 11.76
CA LEU A 134 4.24 -8.62 10.53
C LEU A 134 5.25 -9.61 9.90
N VAL A 135 5.42 -9.50 8.59
CA VAL A 135 6.41 -10.25 7.80
C VAL A 135 7.15 -9.26 6.90
N TRP A 136 8.17 -8.61 7.43
CA TRP A 136 8.91 -7.61 6.68
C TRP A 136 9.78 -8.23 5.59
N PRO A 137 9.77 -7.69 4.36
CA PRO A 137 10.84 -7.95 3.39
C PRO A 137 12.18 -7.46 3.91
N VAL A 138 13.26 -8.21 3.67
CA VAL A 138 14.62 -7.88 4.13
C VAL A 138 15.05 -6.47 3.74
N ALA A 139 14.69 -6.02 2.52
CA ALA A 139 15.09 -4.74 1.97
C ALA A 139 14.55 -3.51 2.74
N ILE A 140 13.47 -3.65 3.50
CA ILE A 140 12.80 -2.55 4.20
C ILE A 140 12.49 -2.86 5.67
N ALA A 141 12.96 -3.99 6.16
CA ALA A 141 12.83 -4.33 7.57
C ALA A 141 13.57 -3.30 8.44
N PRO A 142 12.95 -2.80 9.54
CA PRO A 142 13.62 -1.87 10.44
C PRO A 142 14.86 -2.48 11.09
N TYR A 143 14.85 -3.78 11.30
CA TYR A 143 16.00 -4.63 11.63
C TYR A 143 15.89 -5.91 10.82
N GLN A 144 16.99 -6.37 10.29
CA GLN A 144 17.02 -7.62 9.51
C GLN A 144 17.04 -8.84 10.42
N VAL A 145 17.65 -8.70 11.59
CA VAL A 145 17.84 -9.80 12.55
C VAL A 145 17.33 -9.41 13.93
N HIS A 146 16.58 -10.32 14.55
CA HIS A 146 16.21 -10.22 15.96
C HIS A 146 16.95 -11.32 16.73
N VAL A 147 17.84 -10.95 17.63
CA VAL A 147 18.55 -11.88 18.52
C VAL A 147 17.80 -11.96 19.84
N ALA A 148 17.30 -13.14 20.19
CA ALA A 148 16.52 -13.37 21.41
C ALA A 148 17.20 -14.46 22.30
N VAL A 149 17.54 -14.08 23.54
CA VAL A 149 18.09 -15.04 24.51
C VAL A 149 16.94 -15.64 25.32
N ALA A 150 16.72 -16.93 25.13
CA ALA A 150 15.68 -17.73 25.81
C ALA A 150 16.22 -18.49 27.02
N ASN A 151 17.52 -18.49 27.23
CA ASN A 151 18.20 -19.09 28.37
C ASN A 151 18.47 -18.02 29.47
N LYS A 152 18.43 -18.41 30.74
CA LYS A 152 18.71 -17.52 31.86
C LYS A 152 20.18 -17.50 32.27
N ASP A 153 21.00 -18.34 31.67
CA ASP A 153 22.41 -18.44 31.98
C ASP A 153 23.15 -17.17 31.50
N LYS A 154 24.06 -16.70 32.34
CA LYS A 154 24.88 -15.52 32.04
C LYS A 154 25.69 -15.73 30.75
N ALA A 155 26.21 -16.94 30.54
CA ALA A 155 26.97 -17.29 29.35
C ALA A 155 26.13 -17.18 28.07
N ALA A 156 24.85 -17.52 28.11
CA ALA A 156 23.95 -17.37 26.95
C ALA A 156 23.64 -15.89 26.66
N LEU A 157 23.53 -15.04 27.68
CA LEU A 157 23.37 -13.60 27.51
C LEU A 157 24.62 -12.96 26.89
N GLU A 158 25.80 -13.30 27.40
CA GLU A 158 27.09 -12.84 26.88
C GLU A 158 27.30 -13.29 25.42
N ALA A 159 26.94 -14.53 25.11
CA ALA A 159 27.01 -15.04 23.74
C ALA A 159 25.99 -14.35 22.81
N GLY A 160 24.78 -14.05 23.31
CA GLY A 160 23.77 -13.31 22.55
C GLY A 160 24.21 -11.88 22.22
N ASP A 161 24.84 -11.19 23.17
CA ASP A 161 25.43 -9.87 22.98
C ASP A 161 26.56 -9.91 21.94
N GLN A 162 27.45 -10.91 22.05
CA GLN A 162 28.53 -11.12 21.09
C GLN A 162 28.00 -11.40 19.67
N ILE A 163 27.04 -12.31 19.51
CA ILE A 163 26.42 -12.62 18.21
C ILE A 163 25.75 -11.37 17.62
N ALA A 164 25.06 -10.58 18.45
CA ALA A 164 24.44 -9.35 18.00
C ALA A 164 25.48 -8.32 17.52
N ALA A 165 26.60 -8.20 18.22
CA ALA A 165 27.71 -7.34 17.83
C ALA A 165 28.35 -7.83 16.51
N GLU A 166 28.65 -9.12 16.39
CA GLU A 166 29.23 -9.70 15.17
C GLU A 166 28.33 -9.55 13.94
N LEU A 167 27.00 -9.70 14.12
CA LEU A 167 26.02 -9.44 13.04
C LEU A 167 26.01 -7.97 12.63
N SER A 168 26.06 -7.06 13.61
CA SER A 168 26.13 -5.61 13.37
C SER A 168 27.44 -5.21 12.67
N ASP A 169 28.57 -5.76 13.10
CA ASP A 169 29.89 -5.55 12.46
C ASP A 169 29.91 -6.09 11.02
N ALA A 170 29.11 -7.12 10.76
CA ALA A 170 28.90 -7.66 9.42
C ALA A 170 27.98 -6.80 8.53
N GLY A 171 27.51 -5.65 9.01
CA GLY A 171 26.70 -4.68 8.30
C GLY A 171 25.19 -4.95 8.32
N LEU A 172 24.70 -5.76 9.26
CA LEU A 172 23.27 -6.04 9.41
C LEU A 172 22.65 -5.15 10.49
N GLU A 173 21.39 -4.77 10.29
CA GLU A 173 20.60 -4.09 11.33
C GLU A 173 20.04 -5.14 12.30
N VAL A 174 20.44 -5.03 13.59
CA VAL A 174 20.16 -6.04 14.62
C VAL A 174 19.34 -5.47 15.76
N LEU A 175 18.25 -6.16 16.11
CA LEU A 175 17.51 -5.94 17.34
C LEU A 175 17.88 -7.01 18.36
N PHE A 176 18.53 -6.63 19.46
CA PHE A 176 18.88 -7.55 20.54
C PHE A 176 17.89 -7.45 21.69
N ASP A 177 17.23 -8.59 22.03
CA ASP A 177 16.32 -8.65 23.18
C ASP A 177 17.08 -9.09 24.45
N ASP A 178 17.64 -8.12 25.13
CA ASP A 178 18.42 -8.26 26.36
C ASP A 178 17.57 -8.33 27.65
N ARG A 179 16.23 -8.29 27.57
CA ARG A 179 15.31 -8.22 28.70
C ARG A 179 15.44 -9.46 29.64
N PRO A 180 16.04 -9.36 30.84
CA PRO A 180 16.38 -10.52 31.66
C PRO A 180 15.16 -11.13 32.39
N LYS A 181 14.11 -10.34 32.63
CA LYS A 181 12.91 -10.75 33.42
C LYS A 181 11.74 -11.17 32.57
N VAL A 182 11.86 -11.16 31.24
CA VAL A 182 10.79 -11.52 30.30
C VAL A 182 10.91 -13.01 29.97
N SER A 183 9.78 -13.72 29.96
CA SER A 183 9.79 -15.14 29.63
C SER A 183 10.11 -15.36 28.15
N PRO A 184 10.76 -16.50 27.79
CA PRO A 184 11.05 -16.83 26.38
C PRO A 184 9.83 -16.79 25.48
N GLY A 185 8.67 -17.26 25.96
CA GLY A 185 7.44 -17.26 25.18
C GLY A 185 6.93 -15.85 24.84
N VAL A 186 7.18 -14.86 25.70
CA VAL A 186 6.86 -13.44 25.40
C VAL A 186 7.85 -12.90 24.38
N LYS A 187 9.16 -13.14 24.54
CA LYS A 187 10.18 -12.71 23.57
C LYS A 187 9.89 -13.24 22.17
N PHE A 188 9.48 -14.51 22.05
CA PHE A 188 9.14 -15.12 20.76
C PHE A 188 7.89 -14.50 20.14
N LYS A 189 6.86 -14.25 20.95
CA LYS A 189 5.65 -13.57 20.47
C LYS A 189 5.94 -12.13 20.03
N ASP A 190 6.76 -11.40 20.77
CA ASP A 190 7.18 -10.07 20.39
C ASP A 190 7.98 -10.08 19.09
N ALA A 191 8.91 -11.04 18.92
CA ALA A 191 9.69 -11.19 17.69
C ALA A 191 8.80 -11.54 16.47
N GLU A 192 7.81 -12.42 16.64
CA GLU A 192 6.84 -12.76 15.60
C GLU A 192 5.94 -11.58 15.28
N LEU A 193 5.46 -10.84 16.31
CA LEU A 193 4.61 -9.65 16.13
C LEU A 193 5.34 -8.53 15.38
N LEU A 194 6.58 -8.25 15.77
CA LEU A 194 7.43 -7.25 15.11
C LEU A 194 7.82 -7.66 13.69
N GLY A 195 7.95 -8.97 13.44
CA GLY A 195 8.08 -9.54 12.10
C GLY A 195 9.44 -9.35 11.44
N MET A 196 10.53 -9.29 12.22
CA MET A 196 11.88 -9.24 11.64
C MET A 196 12.14 -10.48 10.80
N PRO A 197 12.81 -10.35 9.64
CA PRO A 197 13.03 -11.46 8.69
C PRO A 197 13.70 -12.67 9.30
N PHE A 198 14.70 -12.46 10.15
CA PHE A 198 15.47 -13.52 10.79
C PHE A 198 15.45 -13.38 12.31
N ILE A 199 15.16 -14.48 13.02
CA ILE A 199 15.15 -14.51 14.48
C ILE A 199 16.17 -15.55 14.93
N VAL A 200 17.24 -15.09 15.56
CA VAL A 200 18.29 -15.94 16.15
C VAL A 200 17.96 -16.18 17.62
N ILE A 201 17.80 -17.44 18.02
CA ILE A 201 17.38 -17.81 19.37
C ILE A 201 18.48 -18.61 20.07
N LEU A 202 18.98 -18.07 21.16
CA LEU A 202 19.83 -18.79 22.09
C LEU A 202 18.94 -19.50 23.12
N GLY A 203 18.52 -20.72 22.77
CA GLY A 203 17.62 -21.56 23.57
C GLY A 203 18.31 -22.79 24.17
N ARG A 204 17.62 -23.91 24.13
CA ARG A 204 18.13 -25.19 24.68
C ARG A 204 19.31 -25.72 23.87
N ALA A 205 19.27 -25.61 22.55
CA ALA A 205 20.32 -26.05 21.65
C ALA A 205 21.67 -25.37 21.90
N PHE A 206 21.66 -24.22 22.60
CA PHE A 206 22.89 -23.49 22.92
C PHE A 206 23.83 -24.27 23.84
N ALA A 207 23.30 -25.17 24.68
CA ALA A 207 24.12 -26.08 25.50
C ALA A 207 24.98 -27.03 24.66
N ASP A 208 24.53 -27.36 23.46
CA ASP A 208 25.20 -28.21 22.48
C ASP A 208 26.01 -27.40 21.44
N GLY A 209 26.15 -26.09 21.65
CA GLY A 209 26.89 -25.18 20.77
C GLY A 209 26.10 -24.69 19.55
N ASN A 210 24.78 -24.92 19.49
CA ASN A 210 23.91 -24.53 18.38
C ASN A 210 22.96 -23.40 18.78
N VAL A 211 22.53 -22.64 17.79
CA VAL A 211 21.44 -21.66 17.90
C VAL A 211 20.32 -22.00 16.93
N GLU A 212 19.11 -21.60 17.27
CA GLU A 212 17.97 -21.75 16.39
C GLU A 212 17.82 -20.49 15.54
N LEU A 213 17.77 -20.64 14.23
CA LEU A 213 17.50 -19.58 13.26
C LEU A 213 16.11 -19.78 12.68
N ARG A 214 15.19 -18.88 12.99
CA ARG A 214 13.84 -18.86 12.40
C ARG A 214 13.77 -17.86 11.28
N ILE A 215 13.32 -18.29 10.12
CA ILE A 215 12.98 -17.41 9.00
C ILE A 215 11.52 -17.03 9.15
N ARG A 216 11.23 -15.73 9.24
CA ARG A 216 9.86 -15.25 9.42
C ARG A 216 8.97 -15.61 8.23
N GLY A 217 7.89 -16.35 8.49
CA GLY A 217 7.03 -16.91 7.43
C GLY A 217 7.59 -18.15 6.72
N GLY A 218 8.74 -18.68 7.17
CA GLY A 218 9.44 -19.81 6.59
C GLY A 218 9.80 -20.90 7.62
N GLU A 219 10.90 -21.56 7.38
CA GLU A 219 11.42 -22.68 8.18
C GLU A 219 12.23 -22.22 9.39
N THR A 220 12.51 -23.18 10.26
CA THR A 220 13.42 -23.06 11.39
C THR A 220 14.61 -23.97 11.17
N LEU A 221 15.82 -23.45 11.31
CA LEU A 221 17.09 -24.14 11.15
C LEU A 221 17.81 -24.20 12.47
N GLU A 222 18.56 -25.28 12.72
CA GLU A 222 19.54 -25.36 13.78
C GLU A 222 20.92 -25.12 13.17
N VAL A 223 21.67 -24.16 13.70
CA VAL A 223 22.93 -23.69 13.14
C VAL A 223 23.98 -23.65 14.23
N PRO A 224 25.23 -24.11 14.00
CA PRO A 224 26.33 -23.90 14.95
C PRO A 224 26.50 -22.41 15.28
N ALA A 225 26.64 -22.08 16.54
CA ALA A 225 26.71 -20.66 16.97
C ALA A 225 27.85 -19.88 16.27
N GLY A 226 28.98 -20.56 16.00
CA GLY A 226 30.10 -19.94 15.25
C GLY A 226 29.85 -19.72 13.76
N GLU A 227 28.78 -20.28 13.20
CA GLU A 227 28.45 -20.16 11.77
C GLU A 227 27.23 -19.26 11.52
N ILE A 228 26.56 -18.80 12.59
CA ILE A 228 25.29 -18.07 12.48
C ILE A 228 25.41 -16.77 11.67
N VAL A 229 26.50 -16.02 11.85
CA VAL A 229 26.72 -14.76 11.13
C VAL A 229 26.86 -14.99 9.64
N ALA A 230 27.63 -16.01 9.24
CA ALA A 230 27.80 -16.37 7.83
C ALA A 230 26.48 -16.81 7.21
N LYS A 231 25.70 -17.65 7.93
CA LYS A 231 24.42 -18.16 7.46
C LYS A 231 23.36 -17.07 7.30
N VAL A 232 23.26 -16.16 8.26
CA VAL A 232 22.31 -15.04 8.15
C VAL A 232 22.67 -14.11 6.99
N ARG A 233 23.98 -13.80 6.80
CA ARG A 233 24.43 -12.98 5.66
C ARG A 233 24.09 -13.61 4.32
N GLU A 234 24.30 -14.91 4.17
CA GLU A 234 23.93 -15.69 2.98
C GLU A 234 22.44 -15.49 2.67
N LEU A 235 21.57 -15.76 3.64
CA LEU A 235 20.12 -15.65 3.49
C LEU A 235 19.64 -14.23 3.20
N VAL A 236 20.25 -13.22 3.83
CA VAL A 236 19.98 -11.81 3.54
C VAL A 236 20.35 -11.49 2.08
N ALA A 237 21.52 -11.92 1.62
CA ALA A 237 21.93 -11.70 0.24
C ALA A 237 21.02 -12.38 -0.78
N GLU A 238 20.58 -13.62 -0.50
CA GLU A 238 19.63 -14.35 -1.33
C GLU A 238 18.28 -13.64 -1.43
N GLN A 239 17.74 -13.12 -0.32
CA GLN A 239 16.46 -12.40 -0.32
C GLN A 239 16.54 -11.01 -0.95
N LEU A 240 17.69 -10.35 -0.90
CA LEU A 240 17.90 -9.06 -1.58
C LEU A 240 18.10 -9.21 -3.10
N ALA A 241 18.46 -10.40 -3.58
CA ALA A 241 18.65 -10.68 -5.01
C ALA A 241 17.35 -11.03 -5.75
N GLN A 242 16.24 -11.26 -5.03
CA GLN A 242 14.90 -11.55 -5.57
C GLN A 242 14.12 -10.27 -5.88
#